data_75bc8fb19f5163ab5491226bc32762cb
#
_entry.id   75bc8fb19f5163ab5491226bc32762cb
#
_cell.length_a   1.000
_cell.length_b   1.000
_cell.length_c   1.000
_cell.angle_alpha   90.00
_cell.angle_beta   90.00
_cell.angle_gamma   90.00
#
_symmetry.space_group_name_H-M   'P 1'
#
loop_
_entity.id
_entity.type
_entity.pdbx_description
1 polymer ?
#
loop_
_entity_poly.entity_id
_entity_poly.type
_entity_poly.pdbx_seq_one_letter_code
_entity_poly.pdbx_strand_id
1 'polypeptide(L)'
;MFSKITEHIYIRPAEPYTDRPNIGFIAGSKYSLLFEAGNSSANAKLIKNELAKQNLPLPDFVAVSHWHWDHSFGLCVWDCLKIAGRKTNEKLLEVSAWQWDDASMQKRTETKEDIVFCTEMIKREYPDRSKIKVIGADIVFDDTLAIDLGGVTCKFAHSKGPHSEDSIVCFVPEDKFMFLGDSNCKDLYGKPWHFDIEHEEDFLENVAAIPYDEKLVKDYIAFLEKYDFDLCASGHREVFSKKELFDSLL
;
A
#
# COMPACT_ATOMS: atom_id res chain seq x y z
N MET A 1 -12.21 -9.10 8.16
CA MET A 1 -12.17 -10.42 7.50
C MET A 1 -12.18 -10.23 5.99
N PHE A 2 -11.64 -11.18 5.23
CA PHE A 2 -11.62 -11.13 3.77
C PHE A 2 -13.00 -11.37 3.16
N SER A 3 -13.38 -10.58 2.17
CA SER A 3 -14.57 -10.76 1.34
C SER A 3 -14.16 -11.14 -0.08
N LYS A 4 -14.79 -12.15 -0.67
CA LYS A 4 -14.52 -12.54 -2.05
C LYS A 4 -15.13 -11.50 -2.99
N ILE A 5 -14.30 -10.94 -3.88
CA ILE A 5 -14.68 -9.87 -4.83
C ILE A 5 -14.89 -10.45 -6.24
N THR A 6 -13.94 -11.27 -6.70
CA THR A 6 -13.96 -11.90 -8.02
C THR A 6 -13.64 -13.39 -7.88
N GLU A 7 -13.35 -14.10 -8.98
CA GLU A 7 -13.05 -15.53 -8.93
C GLU A 7 -11.82 -15.82 -8.07
N HIS A 8 -10.74 -15.03 -8.21
CA HIS A 8 -9.46 -15.26 -7.55
C HIS A 8 -9.14 -14.24 -6.44
N ILE A 9 -9.89 -13.13 -6.36
CA ILE A 9 -9.54 -12.00 -5.50
C ILE A 9 -10.43 -11.92 -4.26
N TYR A 10 -9.77 -11.75 -3.12
CA TYR A 10 -10.38 -11.45 -1.83
C TYR A 10 -9.78 -10.16 -1.28
N ILE A 11 -10.59 -9.32 -0.63
CA ILE A 11 -10.15 -8.08 0.01
C ILE A 11 -10.56 -8.06 1.47
N ARG A 12 -9.59 -7.77 2.33
CA ARG A 12 -9.80 -7.33 3.70
C ARG A 12 -9.88 -5.81 3.69
N PRO A 13 -10.99 -5.21 4.15
CA PRO A 13 -11.17 -3.77 4.09
C PRO A 13 -10.20 -3.02 5.01
N ALA A 14 -9.92 -1.78 4.65
CA ALA A 14 -9.16 -0.83 5.44
C ALA A 14 -9.80 -0.56 6.81
N GLU A 15 -8.96 -0.22 7.79
CA GLU A 15 -9.38 0.19 9.14
C GLU A 15 -8.75 1.54 9.48
N PRO A 16 -9.50 2.66 9.40
CA PRO A 16 -8.93 4.01 9.50
C PRO A 16 -8.29 4.34 10.85
N TYR A 17 -8.74 3.72 11.94
CA TYR A 17 -8.33 4.08 13.32
C TYR A 17 -6.80 4.08 13.54
N THR A 18 -6.08 3.19 12.88
CA THR A 18 -4.62 3.12 12.88
C THR A 18 -4.06 3.03 11.47
N ASP A 19 -4.75 3.64 10.51
CA ASP A 19 -4.29 3.75 9.12
C ASP A 19 -3.94 2.40 8.48
N ARG A 20 -4.79 1.37 8.70
CA ARG A 20 -4.60 0.06 8.09
C ARG A 20 -5.19 0.03 6.68
N PRO A 21 -4.41 -0.28 5.66
CA PRO A 21 -4.90 -0.30 4.29
C PRO A 21 -5.77 -1.54 3.99
N ASN A 22 -6.42 -1.52 2.84
CA ASN A 22 -6.97 -2.72 2.22
C ASN A 22 -5.85 -3.74 1.98
N ILE A 23 -6.14 -5.00 2.28
CA ILE A 23 -5.23 -6.09 1.97
C ILE A 23 -5.86 -6.95 0.89
N GLY A 24 -5.19 -7.06 -0.25
CA GLY A 24 -5.60 -7.95 -1.34
C GLY A 24 -5.03 -9.36 -1.12
N PHE A 25 -5.84 -10.40 -1.35
CA PHE A 25 -5.37 -11.78 -1.42
C PHE A 25 -5.80 -12.38 -2.76
N ILE A 26 -4.83 -12.86 -3.54
CA ILE A 26 -5.03 -13.45 -4.85
C ILE A 26 -4.71 -14.95 -4.76
N ALA A 27 -5.70 -15.80 -5.07
CA ALA A 27 -5.61 -17.25 -4.97
C ALA A 27 -5.51 -17.89 -6.35
N GLY A 28 -4.34 -18.38 -6.72
CA GLY A 28 -4.16 -19.25 -7.87
C GLY A 28 -4.28 -20.74 -7.49
N SER A 29 -4.24 -21.62 -8.48
CA SER A 29 -4.30 -23.08 -8.26
C SER A 29 -2.98 -23.67 -7.74
N LYS A 30 -1.85 -22.92 -7.82
CA LYS A 30 -0.52 -23.36 -7.39
C LYS A 30 0.02 -22.53 -6.24
N TYR A 31 -0.14 -21.22 -6.35
CA TYR A 31 0.41 -20.23 -5.43
C TYR A 31 -0.64 -19.18 -5.07
N SER A 32 -0.37 -18.46 -4.01
CA SER A 32 -1.17 -17.32 -3.59
C SER A 32 -0.29 -16.11 -3.30
N LEU A 33 -0.87 -14.92 -3.46
CA LEU A 33 -0.18 -13.66 -3.26
C LEU A 33 -1.01 -12.74 -2.37
N LEU A 34 -0.36 -12.10 -1.41
CA LEU A 34 -0.91 -11.00 -0.63
C LEU A 34 -0.41 -9.69 -1.23
N PHE A 35 -1.31 -8.76 -1.50
CA PHE A 35 -0.98 -7.39 -1.88
C PHE A 35 -1.23 -6.48 -0.69
N GLU A 36 -0.20 -5.80 -0.23
CA GLU A 36 0.04 -5.09 1.03
C GLU A 36 0.35 -6.02 2.21
N ALA A 37 1.34 -5.62 3.00
CA ALA A 37 1.86 -6.44 4.10
C ALA A 37 1.18 -6.19 5.44
N GLY A 38 0.37 -5.11 5.53
CA GLY A 38 -0.16 -4.54 6.75
C GLY A 38 0.80 -3.56 7.41
N ASN A 39 0.26 -2.70 8.28
CA ASN A 39 0.98 -1.59 8.89
C ASN A 39 1.85 -1.97 10.10
N SER A 40 1.76 -3.20 10.57
CA SER A 40 2.50 -3.65 11.76
C SER A 40 2.63 -5.15 11.85
N SER A 41 3.56 -5.59 12.71
CA SER A 41 3.66 -6.99 13.09
C SER A 41 2.37 -7.53 13.74
N ALA A 42 1.63 -6.69 14.46
CA ALA A 42 0.36 -7.06 15.07
C ALA A 42 -0.73 -7.24 14.00
N ASN A 43 -0.82 -6.29 13.07
CA ASN A 43 -1.76 -6.35 11.96
C ASN A 43 -1.47 -7.54 11.03
N ALA A 44 -0.22 -7.77 10.65
CA ALA A 44 0.15 -8.93 9.82
C ALA A 44 -0.21 -10.28 10.49
N LYS A 45 -0.04 -10.41 11.82
CA LYS A 45 -0.49 -11.57 12.57
C LYS A 45 -2.01 -11.72 12.59
N LEU A 46 -2.74 -10.60 12.69
CA LEU A 46 -4.20 -10.59 12.59
C LEU A 46 -4.64 -11.09 11.21
N ILE A 47 -4.01 -10.60 10.13
CA ILE A 47 -4.26 -11.05 8.76
C ILE A 47 -4.03 -12.56 8.61
N LYS A 48 -2.90 -13.09 9.11
CA LYS A 48 -2.63 -14.55 9.11
C LYS A 48 -3.76 -15.34 9.80
N ASN A 49 -4.23 -14.87 10.94
CA ASN A 49 -5.32 -15.51 11.67
C ASN A 49 -6.66 -15.44 10.93
N GLU A 50 -6.94 -14.36 10.24
CA GLU A 50 -8.16 -14.21 9.43
C GLU A 50 -8.14 -15.12 8.21
N LEU A 51 -7.00 -15.25 7.51
CA LEU A 51 -6.83 -16.22 6.43
C LEU A 51 -7.11 -17.65 6.92
N ALA A 52 -6.50 -18.04 8.05
CA ALA A 52 -6.70 -19.37 8.62
C ALA A 52 -8.16 -19.65 9.00
N LYS A 53 -8.85 -18.68 9.61
CA LYS A 53 -10.29 -18.81 9.96
C LYS A 53 -11.20 -18.98 8.75
N GLN A 54 -10.77 -18.49 7.59
CA GLN A 54 -11.54 -18.57 6.34
C GLN A 54 -11.07 -19.73 5.43
N ASN A 55 -10.17 -20.61 5.94
CA ASN A 55 -9.55 -21.70 5.18
C ASN A 55 -8.82 -21.23 3.92
N LEU A 56 -8.32 -19.98 3.92
CA LEU A 56 -7.43 -19.47 2.89
C LEU A 56 -5.98 -19.85 3.25
N PRO A 57 -5.15 -20.24 2.28
CA PRO A 57 -3.75 -20.59 2.58
C PRO A 57 -2.95 -19.36 3.01
N LEU A 58 -1.81 -19.56 3.66
CA LEU A 58 -0.82 -18.52 3.83
C LEU A 58 -0.23 -18.17 2.45
N PRO A 59 0.09 -16.89 2.20
CA PRO A 59 0.61 -16.47 0.90
C PRO A 59 2.02 -17.03 0.66
N ASP A 60 2.29 -17.39 -0.59
CA ASP A 60 3.64 -17.73 -1.08
C ASP A 60 4.45 -16.48 -1.40
N PHE A 61 3.75 -15.36 -1.70
CA PHE A 61 4.31 -14.06 -2.00
C PHE A 61 3.57 -12.96 -1.25
N VAL A 62 4.31 -11.94 -0.82
CA VAL A 62 3.75 -10.67 -0.34
C VAL A 62 4.35 -9.54 -1.15
N ALA A 63 3.52 -8.73 -1.81
CA ALA A 63 3.95 -7.56 -2.54
C ALA A 63 3.47 -6.29 -1.83
N VAL A 64 4.29 -5.23 -1.83
CA VAL A 64 3.92 -3.91 -1.30
C VAL A 64 3.90 -2.89 -2.42
N SER A 65 2.89 -2.01 -2.41
CA SER A 65 2.69 -1.01 -3.45
C SER A 65 3.73 0.10 -3.40
N HIS A 66 4.14 0.53 -2.21
CA HIS A 66 5.11 1.59 -1.98
C HIS A 66 5.69 1.50 -0.55
N TRP A 67 6.62 2.40 -0.20
CA TRP A 67 7.39 2.30 1.04
C TRP A 67 6.64 2.71 2.31
N HIS A 68 5.51 3.41 2.23
CA HIS A 68 4.83 3.95 3.40
C HIS A 68 4.55 2.88 4.45
N TRP A 69 4.62 3.30 5.70
CA TRP A 69 4.65 2.44 6.88
C TRP A 69 3.44 1.52 6.99
N ASP A 70 2.27 2.04 6.64
CA ASP A 70 0.99 1.36 6.75
C ASP A 70 0.85 0.19 5.76
N HIS A 71 1.51 0.24 4.62
CA HIS A 71 1.56 -0.83 3.61
C HIS A 71 2.67 -1.84 3.86
N SER A 72 3.79 -1.43 4.49
CA SER A 72 5.05 -2.17 4.41
C SER A 72 5.58 -2.73 5.74
N PHE A 73 5.24 -2.14 6.91
CA PHE A 73 5.87 -2.53 8.18
C PHE A 73 5.48 -3.93 8.68
N GLY A 74 4.42 -4.52 8.11
CA GLY A 74 4.07 -5.91 8.34
C GLY A 74 4.99 -6.92 7.64
N LEU A 75 5.83 -6.52 6.66
CA LEU A 75 6.68 -7.41 5.86
C LEU A 75 7.51 -8.38 6.71
N CYS A 76 8.03 -7.93 7.84
CA CYS A 76 8.91 -8.74 8.70
C CYS A 76 8.24 -9.98 9.34
N VAL A 77 6.91 -10.09 9.26
CA VAL A 77 6.14 -11.22 9.82
C VAL A 77 5.91 -12.34 8.81
N TRP A 78 6.01 -12.04 7.51
CA TRP A 78 5.68 -13.00 6.46
C TRP A 78 6.86 -13.94 6.15
N ASP A 79 6.65 -15.24 6.31
CA ASP A 79 7.64 -16.30 6.04
C ASP A 79 7.52 -16.79 4.58
N CYS A 80 7.49 -15.84 3.64
CA CYS A 80 7.38 -16.09 2.20
C CYS A 80 8.20 -15.05 1.44
N LEU A 81 8.25 -15.13 0.11
CA LEU A 81 9.00 -14.18 -0.71
C LEU A 81 8.30 -12.81 -0.73
N LYS A 82 9.05 -11.74 -0.44
CA LYS A 82 8.58 -10.36 -0.44
C LYS A 82 8.98 -9.71 -1.75
N ILE A 83 8.05 -8.93 -2.33
CA ILE A 83 8.19 -8.30 -3.64
C ILE A 83 8.02 -6.80 -3.47
N ALA A 84 8.91 -6.01 -4.06
CA ALA A 84 8.81 -4.56 -4.13
C ALA A 84 9.42 -4.00 -5.41
N GLY A 85 8.97 -2.82 -5.81
CA GLY A 85 9.69 -2.00 -6.77
C GLY A 85 11.08 -1.62 -6.24
N ARG A 86 12.05 -1.34 -7.13
CA ARG A 86 13.42 -0.98 -6.71
C ARG A 86 13.45 0.23 -5.79
N LYS A 87 12.75 1.31 -6.14
CA LYS A 87 12.70 2.53 -5.32
C LYS A 87 12.09 2.26 -3.95
N THR A 88 11.00 1.49 -3.90
CA THR A 88 10.38 1.05 -2.65
C THR A 88 11.37 0.30 -1.78
N ASN A 89 12.09 -0.66 -2.35
CA ASN A 89 13.07 -1.45 -1.61
C ASN A 89 14.22 -0.58 -1.09
N GLU A 90 14.75 0.33 -1.90
CA GLU A 90 15.81 1.26 -1.49
C GLU A 90 15.35 2.13 -0.32
N LYS A 91 14.12 2.66 -0.38
CA LYS A 91 13.56 3.47 0.72
C LYS A 91 13.30 2.63 1.97
N LEU A 92 12.81 1.40 1.86
CA LEU A 92 12.64 0.49 2.99
C LEU A 92 13.97 0.19 3.69
N LEU A 93 15.06 0.01 2.93
CA LEU A 93 16.40 -0.19 3.50
C LEU A 93 16.91 1.06 4.22
N GLU A 94 16.64 2.26 3.72
CA GLU A 94 16.91 3.51 4.41
C GLU A 94 16.11 3.61 5.73
N VAL A 95 14.79 3.39 5.66
CA VAL A 95 13.86 3.44 6.81
C VAL A 95 14.21 2.36 7.85
N SER A 96 14.78 1.24 7.44
CA SER A 96 15.22 0.18 8.38
C SER A 96 16.30 0.65 9.37
N ALA A 97 17.02 1.73 9.05
CA ALA A 97 18.01 2.34 9.92
C ALA A 97 17.44 3.42 10.86
N TRP A 98 16.16 3.78 10.70
CA TRP A 98 15.53 4.82 11.50
C TRP A 98 15.36 4.39 12.97
N GLN A 99 15.49 5.36 13.87
CA GLN A 99 15.16 5.18 15.27
C GLN A 99 13.71 5.63 15.51
N TRP A 100 13.00 4.92 16.39
CA TRP A 100 11.56 5.10 16.61
C TRP A 100 11.21 5.65 18.00
N ASP A 101 12.20 6.20 18.71
CA ASP A 101 11.98 6.98 19.93
C ASP A 101 11.36 8.35 19.61
N ASP A 102 10.75 8.99 20.63
CA ASP A 102 10.02 10.24 20.44
C ASP A 102 10.89 11.36 19.87
N ALA A 103 12.15 11.47 20.29
CA ALA A 103 13.04 12.53 19.82
C ALA A 103 13.41 12.34 18.34
N SER A 104 13.66 11.10 17.92
CA SER A 104 13.99 10.76 16.53
C SER A 104 12.79 10.97 15.61
N MET A 105 11.59 10.59 16.03
CA MET A 105 10.35 10.81 15.28
C MET A 105 10.04 12.32 15.17
N GLN A 106 10.11 13.06 16.27
CA GLN A 106 9.93 14.51 16.25
C GLN A 106 10.91 15.19 15.29
N LYS A 107 12.19 14.80 15.34
CA LYS A 107 13.20 15.36 14.44
C LYS A 107 12.84 15.16 12.97
N ARG A 108 12.38 13.97 12.56
CA ARG A 108 11.96 13.70 11.17
C ARG A 108 10.79 14.58 10.76
N THR A 109 9.83 14.81 11.66
CA THR A 109 8.71 15.72 11.40
C THR A 109 9.20 17.17 11.24
N GLU A 110 10.10 17.63 12.09
CA GLU A 110 10.70 18.99 12.02
C GLU A 110 11.53 19.18 10.74
N THR A 111 12.27 18.14 10.30
CA THR A 111 13.06 18.18 9.06
C THR A 111 12.25 17.86 7.82
N LYS A 112 10.96 17.54 7.99
CA LYS A 112 10.05 17.18 6.90
C LYS A 112 10.45 15.90 6.15
N GLU A 113 11.14 15.02 6.83
CA GLU A 113 11.45 13.65 6.36
C GLU A 113 10.28 12.71 6.61
N ASP A 114 9.43 13.02 7.60
CA ASP A 114 8.19 12.35 7.91
C ASP A 114 7.09 13.38 8.22
N ILE A 115 5.82 12.97 8.23
CA ILE A 115 4.67 13.84 8.50
C ILE A 115 4.06 13.54 9.88
N VAL A 116 3.41 14.55 10.47
CA VAL A 116 2.79 14.45 11.80
C VAL A 116 1.75 13.31 11.82
N PHE A 117 0.93 13.21 10.79
CA PHE A 117 -0.08 12.16 10.67
C PHE A 117 0.52 10.76 10.84
N CYS A 118 1.57 10.42 10.07
CA CYS A 118 2.23 9.12 10.18
C CYS A 118 2.82 8.90 11.58
N THR A 119 3.46 9.93 12.15
CA THR A 119 3.99 9.88 13.51
C THR A 119 2.93 9.51 14.54
N GLU A 120 1.75 10.13 14.50
CA GLU A 120 0.67 9.86 15.45
C GLU A 120 0.01 8.50 15.22
N MET A 121 -0.20 8.10 13.96
CA MET A 121 -0.74 6.78 13.63
C MET A 121 0.22 5.65 14.03
N ILE A 122 1.53 5.81 13.82
CA ILE A 122 2.56 4.86 14.26
C ILE A 122 2.56 4.74 15.78
N LYS A 123 2.48 5.85 16.53
CA LYS A 123 2.39 5.81 18.00
C LYS A 123 1.15 5.07 18.48
N ARG A 124 0.04 5.22 17.80
CA ARG A 124 -1.23 4.55 18.11
C ARG A 124 -1.17 3.05 17.82
N GLU A 125 -0.60 2.65 16.68
CA GLU A 125 -0.47 1.23 16.29
C GLU A 125 0.62 0.51 17.10
N TYR A 126 1.70 1.22 17.48
CA TYR A 126 2.84 0.67 18.21
C TYR A 126 3.00 1.29 19.61
N PRO A 127 2.28 0.80 20.63
CA PRO A 127 2.50 1.25 22.01
C PRO A 127 3.96 1.06 22.48
N ASP A 128 4.63 0.04 21.94
CA ASP A 128 6.06 -0.22 22.13
C ASP A 128 6.78 -0.15 20.78
N ARG A 129 7.28 1.03 20.44
CA ARG A 129 7.95 1.31 19.15
C ARG A 129 9.31 0.65 18.99
N SER A 130 9.89 0.11 20.09
CA SER A 130 11.12 -0.69 19.99
C SER A 130 10.92 -1.99 19.20
N LYS A 131 9.66 -2.39 18.97
CA LYS A 131 9.27 -3.56 18.18
C LYS A 131 9.11 -3.27 16.68
N ILE A 132 9.24 -2.03 16.25
CA ILE A 132 9.22 -1.69 14.82
C ILE A 132 10.43 -2.32 14.17
N LYS A 133 10.18 -3.12 13.14
CA LYS A 133 11.21 -3.76 12.34
C LYS A 133 10.86 -3.62 10.87
N VAL A 134 11.57 -2.75 10.19
CA VAL A 134 11.45 -2.56 8.74
C VAL A 134 12.49 -3.43 8.04
N ILE A 135 12.10 -4.07 6.95
CA ILE A 135 12.96 -4.92 6.12
C ILE A 135 12.73 -4.62 4.64
N GLY A 136 13.71 -4.88 3.81
CA GLY A 136 13.57 -4.87 2.36
C GLY A 136 12.90 -6.14 1.82
N ALA A 137 12.73 -6.17 0.49
CA ALA A 137 12.14 -7.26 -0.26
C ALA A 137 13.19 -8.30 -0.71
N ASP A 138 12.73 -9.53 -1.00
CA ASP A 138 13.55 -10.61 -1.53
C ASP A 138 13.61 -10.55 -3.07
N ILE A 139 12.52 -10.11 -3.71
CA ILE A 139 12.40 -9.93 -5.17
C ILE A 139 12.21 -8.44 -5.44
N VAL A 140 13.14 -7.87 -6.18
CA VAL A 140 13.14 -6.45 -6.53
C VAL A 140 13.12 -6.30 -8.05
N PHE A 141 12.24 -5.44 -8.57
CA PHE A 141 12.13 -5.20 -10.01
C PHE A 141 12.09 -3.70 -10.32
N ASP A 142 12.44 -3.33 -11.55
CA ASP A 142 12.52 -1.94 -11.98
C ASP A 142 11.20 -1.46 -12.60
N ASP A 143 10.82 -2.00 -13.75
CA ASP A 143 9.67 -1.50 -14.52
C ASP A 143 8.43 -2.39 -14.37
N THR A 144 8.59 -3.69 -14.63
CA THR A 144 7.49 -4.67 -14.62
C THR A 144 7.94 -6.02 -14.11
N LEU A 145 7.00 -6.74 -13.48
CA LEU A 145 7.16 -8.14 -13.07
C LEU A 145 5.84 -8.86 -13.30
N ALA A 146 5.88 -10.11 -13.77
CA ALA A 146 4.70 -10.95 -13.85
C ALA A 146 4.92 -12.26 -13.10
N ILE A 147 3.92 -12.68 -12.32
CA ILE A 147 3.94 -13.93 -11.56
C ILE A 147 2.68 -14.72 -11.90
N ASP A 148 2.86 -15.92 -12.46
CA ASP A 148 1.79 -16.89 -12.67
C ASP A 148 1.56 -17.69 -11.37
N LEU A 149 0.37 -17.51 -10.80
CA LEU A 149 -0.06 -18.22 -9.59
C LEU A 149 -0.76 -19.55 -9.91
N GLY A 150 -0.84 -19.92 -11.18
CA GLY A 150 -1.59 -21.07 -11.68
C GLY A 150 -3.04 -20.71 -12.00
N GLY A 151 -3.30 -20.37 -13.27
CA GLY A 151 -4.62 -19.96 -13.79
C GLY A 151 -4.96 -18.50 -13.55
N VAL A 152 -4.19 -17.78 -12.78
CA VAL A 152 -4.29 -16.34 -12.57
C VAL A 152 -2.92 -15.71 -12.50
N THR A 153 -2.75 -14.54 -13.09
CA THR A 153 -1.47 -13.84 -13.21
C THR A 153 -1.51 -12.49 -12.50
N CYS A 154 -0.52 -12.22 -11.66
CA CYS A 154 -0.28 -10.90 -11.09
C CYS A 154 0.75 -10.16 -11.95
N LYS A 155 0.36 -9.05 -12.58
CA LYS A 155 1.24 -8.19 -13.39
C LYS A 155 1.50 -6.89 -12.66
N PHE A 156 2.70 -6.75 -12.14
CA PHE A 156 3.16 -5.53 -11.47
C PHE A 156 3.75 -4.56 -12.48
N ALA A 157 3.49 -3.28 -12.27
CA ALA A 157 4.12 -2.22 -13.04
C ALA A 157 4.38 -1.01 -12.15
N HIS A 158 5.52 -0.33 -12.40
CA HIS A 158 5.78 0.96 -11.78
C HIS A 158 4.72 1.97 -12.23
N SER A 159 4.04 2.53 -11.25
CA SER A 159 2.99 3.54 -11.45
C SER A 159 3.61 4.93 -11.48
N LYS A 160 3.07 5.78 -12.30
CA LYS A 160 3.39 7.22 -12.31
C LYS A 160 2.35 8.04 -11.56
N GLY A 161 1.70 7.43 -10.58
CA GLY A 161 0.66 8.06 -9.78
C GLY A 161 1.16 9.24 -8.95
N PRO A 162 0.25 10.14 -8.57
CA PRO A 162 0.62 11.38 -7.88
C PRO A 162 1.03 11.20 -6.41
N HIS A 163 0.82 10.03 -5.81
CA HIS A 163 1.02 9.81 -4.37
C HIS A 163 2.49 9.67 -3.95
N SER A 164 3.20 8.76 -4.60
CA SER A 164 4.60 8.48 -4.29
C SER A 164 5.34 7.98 -5.52
N GLU A 165 6.58 8.47 -5.70
CA GLU A 165 7.40 8.18 -6.88
C GLU A 165 7.78 6.69 -7.02
N ASP A 166 7.74 5.94 -5.92
CA ASP A 166 8.09 4.53 -5.88
C ASP A 166 6.89 3.58 -6.09
N SER A 167 5.68 4.13 -6.24
CA SER A 167 4.45 3.34 -6.30
C SER A 167 4.43 2.34 -7.44
N ILE A 168 3.95 1.13 -7.16
CA ILE A 168 3.61 0.11 -8.14
C ILE A 168 2.12 -0.23 -8.06
N VAL A 169 1.57 -0.70 -9.16
CA VAL A 169 0.22 -1.29 -9.23
C VAL A 169 0.33 -2.78 -9.54
N CYS A 170 -0.73 -3.54 -9.21
CA CYS A 170 -0.84 -4.95 -9.59
C CYS A 170 -2.12 -5.16 -10.41
N PHE A 171 -1.97 -5.52 -11.68
CA PHE A 171 -3.07 -5.88 -12.57
C PHE A 171 -3.26 -7.39 -12.61
N VAL A 172 -4.51 -7.84 -12.43
CA VAL A 172 -4.93 -9.24 -12.54
C VAL A 172 -5.86 -9.36 -13.76
N PRO A 173 -5.32 -9.73 -14.94
CA PRO A 173 -6.08 -9.71 -16.20
C PRO A 173 -7.27 -10.64 -16.22
N GLU A 174 -7.15 -11.82 -15.63
CA GLU A 174 -8.18 -12.86 -15.61
C GLU A 174 -9.44 -12.38 -14.89
N ASP A 175 -9.27 -11.55 -13.87
CA ASP A 175 -10.35 -10.96 -13.07
C ASP A 175 -10.70 -9.52 -13.49
N LYS A 176 -10.00 -8.96 -14.48
CA LYS A 176 -10.09 -7.55 -14.87
C LYS A 176 -10.02 -6.60 -13.69
N PHE A 177 -9.09 -6.85 -12.79
CA PHE A 177 -8.96 -6.15 -11.52
C PHE A 177 -7.59 -5.46 -11.39
N MET A 178 -7.59 -4.24 -10.82
CA MET A 178 -6.37 -3.47 -10.56
C MET A 178 -6.25 -3.13 -9.07
N PHE A 179 -5.15 -3.54 -8.45
CA PHE A 179 -4.74 -3.02 -7.15
C PHE A 179 -3.88 -1.78 -7.38
N LEU A 180 -4.26 -0.67 -6.79
CA LEU A 180 -3.63 0.63 -6.99
C LEU A 180 -2.63 0.99 -5.88
N GLY A 181 -2.70 0.32 -4.70
CA GLY A 181 -2.12 0.89 -3.49
C GLY A 181 -2.69 2.31 -3.30
N ASP A 182 -1.84 3.27 -3.03
CA ASP A 182 -2.24 4.68 -2.91
C ASP A 182 -1.91 5.53 -4.14
N SER A 183 -1.51 4.89 -5.24
CA SER A 183 -1.02 5.60 -6.42
C SER A 183 -2.02 6.63 -7.02
N ASN A 184 -3.32 6.52 -6.71
CA ASN A 184 -4.36 7.48 -7.07
C ASN A 184 -4.60 8.58 -6.02
N CYS A 185 -3.93 8.51 -4.87
CA CYS A 185 -4.05 9.48 -3.80
C CYS A 185 -3.09 10.67 -4.02
N LYS A 186 -3.28 11.74 -3.23
CA LYS A 186 -2.40 12.90 -3.25
C LYS A 186 -1.09 12.60 -2.51
N ASP A 187 -0.01 13.26 -2.92
CA ASP A 187 1.26 13.20 -2.22
C ASP A 187 1.20 14.04 -0.94
N LEU A 188 1.28 13.36 0.20
CA LEU A 188 1.29 14.01 1.52
C LEU A 188 2.68 14.49 1.94
N TYR A 189 3.73 14.00 1.29
CA TYR A 189 5.12 14.39 1.54
C TYR A 189 5.62 15.50 0.61
N GLY A 190 4.82 15.85 -0.41
CA GLY A 190 5.14 16.85 -1.41
C GLY A 190 5.30 18.24 -0.81
N LYS A 191 6.25 19.02 -1.35
CA LYS A 191 6.42 20.43 -1.00
C LYS A 191 5.39 21.29 -1.73
N PRO A 192 4.77 22.28 -1.08
CA PRO A 192 5.00 22.82 0.28
C PRO A 192 4.12 22.21 1.39
N TRP A 193 3.45 21.11 1.14
CA TRP A 193 2.37 20.52 1.91
C TRP A 193 2.92 19.63 3.04
N HIS A 194 3.31 20.22 4.14
CA HIS A 194 3.52 19.49 5.39
C HIS A 194 2.36 19.84 6.31
N PHE A 195 1.51 18.86 6.54
CA PHE A 195 0.40 19.03 7.45
C PHE A 195 0.86 18.92 8.89
N ASP A 196 0.76 20.04 9.61
CA ASP A 196 0.60 19.99 11.04
C ASP A 196 -0.87 19.62 11.29
N ILE A 197 -1.11 18.35 11.54
CA ILE A 197 -2.43 17.88 11.95
C ILE A 197 -2.44 17.94 13.47
N GLU A 198 -3.05 18.95 14.02
CA GLU A 198 -3.32 19.01 15.46
C GLU A 198 -4.47 18.06 15.84
N HIS A 199 -5.42 17.83 14.90
CA HIS A 199 -6.56 16.96 15.10
C HIS A 199 -6.85 16.09 13.89
N GLU A 200 -7.22 14.80 14.13
CA GLU A 200 -7.56 13.81 13.10
C GLU A 200 -8.74 14.27 12.22
N GLU A 201 -9.64 15.08 12.78
CA GLU A 201 -10.81 15.66 12.11
C GLU A 201 -10.38 16.60 10.97
N ASP A 202 -9.28 17.33 11.14
CA ASP A 202 -8.76 18.29 10.17
C ASP A 202 -8.01 17.61 9.00
N PHE A 203 -7.61 16.34 9.18
CA PHE A 203 -6.81 15.62 8.17
C PHE A 203 -7.52 15.52 6.83
N LEU A 204 -8.77 15.08 6.83
CA LEU A 204 -9.54 14.89 5.58
C LEU A 204 -9.78 16.23 4.86
N GLU A 205 -10.06 17.31 5.60
CA GLU A 205 -10.23 18.65 5.03
C GLU A 205 -8.91 19.16 4.44
N ASN A 206 -7.81 18.99 5.19
CA ASN A 206 -6.48 19.39 4.75
C ASN A 206 -6.04 18.62 3.50
N VAL A 207 -6.21 17.30 3.49
CA VAL A 207 -5.90 16.47 2.31
C VAL A 207 -6.77 16.87 1.12
N ALA A 208 -8.06 17.19 1.34
CA ALA A 208 -8.93 17.67 0.26
C ALA A 208 -8.44 18.98 -0.34
N ALA A 209 -7.83 19.86 0.45
CA ALA A 209 -7.30 21.15 0.01
C ALA A 209 -6.00 21.04 -0.81
N ILE A 210 -5.26 19.90 -0.76
CA ILE A 210 -4.05 19.70 -1.58
C ILE A 210 -4.46 19.65 -3.07
N PRO A 211 -3.88 20.49 -3.95
CA PRO A 211 -4.11 20.33 -5.37
C PRO A 211 -3.38 19.09 -5.90
N TYR A 212 -3.98 18.41 -6.85
CA TYR A 212 -3.22 17.44 -7.65
C TYR A 212 -2.25 18.17 -8.58
N ASP A 213 -1.09 17.55 -8.80
CA ASP A 213 -0.26 17.91 -9.96
C ASP A 213 -0.99 17.43 -11.23
N GLU A 214 -1.55 18.36 -11.99
CA GLU A 214 -2.34 18.04 -13.20
C GLU A 214 -1.54 17.23 -14.23
N LYS A 215 -0.23 17.45 -14.31
CA LYS A 215 0.61 16.70 -15.25
C LYS A 215 0.76 15.24 -14.79
N LEU A 216 1.04 15.02 -13.51
CA LEU A 216 1.14 13.67 -12.96
C LEU A 216 -0.19 12.92 -13.08
N VAL A 217 -1.32 13.59 -12.81
CA VAL A 217 -2.65 12.98 -12.99
C VAL A 217 -2.90 12.59 -14.44
N LYS A 218 -2.59 13.45 -15.40
CA LYS A 218 -2.74 13.13 -16.84
C LYS A 218 -1.86 11.97 -17.26
N ASP A 219 -0.59 11.95 -16.82
CA ASP A 219 0.35 10.86 -17.11
C ASP A 219 -0.13 9.54 -16.47
N TYR A 220 -0.71 9.61 -15.25
CA TYR A 220 -1.26 8.46 -14.55
C TYR A 220 -2.51 7.89 -15.23
N ILE A 221 -3.44 8.73 -15.64
CA ILE A 221 -4.62 8.31 -16.43
C ILE A 221 -4.17 7.61 -17.71
N ALA A 222 -3.26 8.23 -18.47
CA ALA A 222 -2.71 7.63 -19.70
C ALA A 222 -1.94 6.31 -19.46
N PHE A 223 -1.37 6.13 -18.27
CA PHE A 223 -0.79 4.86 -17.85
C PHE A 223 -1.87 3.81 -17.59
N LEU A 224 -2.93 4.14 -16.83
CA LEU A 224 -4.01 3.23 -16.49
C LEU A 224 -4.87 2.82 -17.69
N GLU A 225 -5.03 3.68 -18.69
CA GLU A 225 -5.78 3.39 -19.92
C GLU A 225 -5.21 2.19 -20.71
N LYS A 226 -3.94 1.85 -20.51
CA LYS A 226 -3.29 0.71 -21.14
C LYS A 226 -3.77 -0.65 -20.62
N TYR A 227 -4.50 -0.66 -19.51
CA TYR A 227 -4.97 -1.87 -18.84
C TYR A 227 -6.49 -2.03 -18.97
N ASP A 228 -6.92 -3.24 -19.36
CA ASP A 228 -8.34 -3.61 -19.46
C ASP A 228 -8.84 -4.15 -18.11
N PHE A 229 -9.17 -3.24 -17.19
CA PHE A 229 -9.77 -3.58 -15.90
C PHE A 229 -11.13 -2.89 -15.75
N ASP A 230 -12.02 -3.54 -15.00
CA ASP A 230 -13.37 -3.06 -14.70
C ASP A 230 -13.47 -2.55 -13.26
N LEU A 231 -12.79 -3.22 -12.33
CA LEU A 231 -12.77 -2.94 -10.89
C LEU A 231 -11.37 -2.65 -10.39
N CYS A 232 -11.27 -1.84 -9.34
CA CYS A 232 -10.01 -1.57 -8.66
C CYS A 232 -10.19 -1.40 -7.15
N ALA A 233 -9.08 -1.56 -6.42
CA ALA A 233 -8.96 -1.23 -5.01
C ALA A 233 -7.78 -0.28 -4.79
N SER A 234 -7.99 0.82 -4.06
CA SER A 234 -6.90 1.61 -3.49
C SER A 234 -6.67 1.24 -2.03
N GLY A 235 -5.63 1.80 -1.40
CA GLY A 235 -5.25 1.42 -0.04
C GLY A 235 -6.35 1.67 0.99
N HIS A 236 -7.09 2.76 0.88
CA HIS A 236 -8.00 3.20 1.95
C HIS A 236 -9.45 3.40 1.54
N ARG A 237 -9.86 2.90 0.36
CA ARG A 237 -11.25 3.01 -0.13
C ARG A 237 -11.84 1.64 -0.43
N GLU A 238 -13.16 1.54 -0.38
CA GLU A 238 -13.88 0.36 -0.87
C GLU A 238 -13.54 0.10 -2.35
N VAL A 239 -13.80 -1.14 -2.82
CA VAL A 239 -13.65 -1.50 -4.24
C VAL A 239 -14.59 -0.65 -5.08
N PHE A 240 -14.07 -0.11 -6.18
CA PHE A 240 -14.81 0.78 -7.07
C PHE A 240 -14.47 0.51 -8.54
N SER A 241 -15.26 1.05 -9.45
CA SER A 241 -15.08 0.85 -10.88
C SER A 241 -13.98 1.74 -11.47
N LYS A 242 -13.42 1.32 -12.62
CA LYS A 242 -12.50 2.15 -13.41
C LYS A 242 -13.10 3.53 -13.74
N LYS A 243 -14.41 3.58 -13.99
CA LYS A 243 -15.09 4.86 -14.26
C LYS A 243 -15.03 5.79 -13.04
N GLU A 244 -15.39 5.28 -11.85
CA GLU A 244 -15.33 6.06 -10.60
C GLU A 244 -13.90 6.52 -10.28
N LEU A 245 -12.89 5.70 -10.60
CA LEU A 245 -11.49 6.10 -10.48
C LEU A 245 -11.20 7.32 -11.34
N PHE A 246 -11.53 7.28 -12.62
CA PHE A 246 -11.24 8.37 -13.54
C PHE A 246 -12.05 9.62 -13.21
N ASP A 247 -13.33 9.48 -12.83
CA ASP A 247 -14.15 10.60 -12.36
C ASP A 247 -13.56 11.29 -11.11
N SER A 248 -12.84 10.56 -10.26
CA SER A 248 -12.24 11.09 -9.03
C SER A 248 -10.88 11.77 -9.24
N LEU A 249 -10.25 11.56 -10.39
CA LEU A 249 -8.95 12.15 -10.77
C LEU A 249 -9.09 13.41 -11.62
N LEU A 250 -10.27 13.66 -12.18
CA LEU A 250 -10.61 14.82 -13.04
C LEU A 250 -11.32 15.91 -12.28
#